data_561f5b4dd4173c52935b51d494e0c429
#
_entry.id   561f5b4dd4173c52935b51d494e0c429
#
_cell.length_a   1.000
_cell.length_b   1.000
_cell.length_c   1.000
_cell.angle_alpha   90.00
_cell.angle_beta   90.00
_cell.angle_gamma   90.00
#
_symmetry.space_group_name_H-M   'P 1'
#
loop_
_entity.id
_entity.type
_entity.pdbx_description
1 polymer ?
#
loop_
_entity_poly.entity_id
_entity_poly.type
_entity_poly.pdbx_seq_one_letter_code
_entity_poly.pdbx_strand_id
1 'polypeptide(L)'
;RRVALTDYDRFPENVDGEGDAFTLASKRTTTFMSSGMTLVESSPGRDITDTKWRCGGAHEAPPTTGILSLYNRGDRRRWYWPCPHCGEYFQPVMDNMTGYRNNPDFVAAGQAARLMCPHCRGLIAPEQKRELNNQGIWLREGERAAADGSITGTPRNSRIASFWMEGPAAAFQTWEQLIFKLLAAEEEYERTGSEETLKAVVNTDIGRPYLPRSATEQRKSELLEQRAEPFPRRSVPDGVRFIEATVDVQGGKNRRFVVQITGYGEQGERWIVDRYNIRHSLRCSPNGESLPVDPAAYPEDWDLLLTDVFHKTWPLASDPDVRMRLMAMAVDTGGEAGVTDNAYRFWRRCRSDGLGNRVFLFKGDGLRRDRLINRTFPDNTGRSARRARASGDVALWLVQTDAFKDRVNNALWRDTPGPNYIHFPDWLGRWFYDELTYEERGSDGKWRKPGRGANEAFDLLVYADALAVLHGYEKIRWPSAPDWAQRETWLVFPQERSGETVSPELTAGAEKRRRRKKKLRTERAEDNPWITSGGWL
;
A
#
# COMPACT_ATOMS: atom_id res chain seq x y z
N ARG A 1 37.36 3.02 -22.74
CA ARG A 1 36.78 3.23 -21.42
C ARG A 1 35.52 2.36 -21.28
N ARG A 2 35.30 1.81 -20.08
CA ARG A 2 34.12 0.99 -19.77
C ARG A 2 33.34 1.67 -18.66
N VAL A 3 32.01 1.65 -18.74
CA VAL A 3 31.09 2.14 -17.72
C VAL A 3 30.10 1.00 -17.39
N ALA A 4 29.84 0.77 -16.13
CA ALA A 4 28.81 -0.15 -15.65
C ALA A 4 27.78 0.61 -14.84
N LEU A 5 26.51 0.43 -15.16
CA LEU A 5 25.35 0.93 -14.42
C LEU A 5 24.63 -0.28 -13.82
N THR A 6 24.62 -0.38 -12.51
CA THR A 6 23.95 -1.45 -11.77
C THR A 6 22.63 -0.96 -11.20
N ASP A 7 21.64 -1.83 -11.08
CA ASP A 7 20.28 -1.48 -10.63
C ASP A 7 19.64 -0.33 -11.44
N TYR A 8 19.75 -0.40 -12.76
CA TYR A 8 19.36 0.68 -13.67
C TYR A 8 17.92 1.18 -13.46
N ASP A 9 16.99 0.31 -13.16
CA ASP A 9 15.60 0.71 -12.91
C ASP A 9 15.39 1.53 -11.61
N ARG A 10 16.43 1.67 -10.78
CA ARG A 10 16.47 2.58 -9.62
C ARG A 10 16.96 3.98 -9.96
N PHE A 11 17.61 4.17 -11.12
CA PHE A 11 18.01 5.50 -11.57
C PHE A 11 16.81 6.38 -11.91
N PRO A 12 16.93 7.72 -11.80
CA PRO A 12 15.93 8.64 -12.33
C PRO A 12 15.73 8.41 -13.85
N GLU A 13 14.50 8.50 -14.33
CA GLU A 13 14.19 8.39 -15.76
C GLU A 13 14.83 9.51 -16.59
N ASN A 14 15.05 10.65 -15.97
CA ASN A 14 15.70 11.81 -16.54
C ASN A 14 16.66 12.41 -15.50
N VAL A 15 17.92 12.51 -15.85
CA VAL A 15 18.97 13.09 -15.00
C VAL A 15 19.12 14.56 -15.37
N ASP A 16 18.65 15.46 -14.52
CA ASP A 16 18.76 16.93 -14.65
C ASP A 16 18.28 17.50 -16.01
N GLY A 17 17.34 16.83 -16.68
CA GLY A 17 16.82 17.25 -17.98
C GLY A 17 17.67 16.84 -19.18
N GLU A 18 18.80 16.16 -18.99
CA GLU A 18 19.73 15.78 -20.06
C GLU A 18 19.47 14.39 -20.66
N GLY A 19 18.47 13.65 -20.15
CA GLY A 19 18.08 12.32 -20.61
C GLY A 19 18.36 11.21 -19.61
N ASP A 20 18.18 9.95 -20.03
CA ASP A 20 18.39 8.79 -19.17
C ASP A 20 19.88 8.48 -18.90
N ALA A 21 20.15 7.81 -17.79
CA ALA A 21 21.51 7.50 -17.35
C ALA A 21 22.31 6.66 -18.38
N PHE A 22 21.65 5.75 -19.13
CA PHE A 22 22.31 4.97 -20.18
C PHE A 22 22.78 5.86 -21.33
N THR A 23 21.94 6.77 -21.79
CA THR A 23 22.29 7.71 -22.88
C THR A 23 23.48 8.58 -22.48
N LEU A 24 23.47 9.10 -21.23
CA LEU A 24 24.56 9.93 -20.71
C LEU A 24 25.87 9.12 -20.57
N ALA A 25 25.81 7.91 -20.03
CA ALA A 25 26.96 7.02 -19.90
C ALA A 25 27.52 6.61 -21.26
N SER A 26 26.66 6.31 -22.25
CA SER A 26 27.05 5.93 -23.60
C SER A 26 27.80 7.05 -24.31
N LYS A 27 27.36 8.32 -24.16
CA LYS A 27 28.09 9.48 -24.68
C LYS A 27 29.51 9.56 -24.12
N ARG A 28 29.75 9.20 -22.86
CA ARG A 28 31.08 9.20 -22.20
C ARG A 28 32.01 8.11 -22.73
N THR A 29 31.47 7.07 -23.35
CA THR A 29 32.27 5.98 -23.96
C THR A 29 32.49 6.14 -25.47
N THR A 30 31.76 7.02 -26.16
CA THR A 30 31.75 7.21 -27.61
C THR A 30 33.14 7.55 -28.15
N THR A 31 33.93 8.39 -27.47
CA THR A 31 35.28 8.80 -27.90
C THR A 31 36.28 7.65 -27.91
N PHE A 32 35.98 6.52 -27.30
CA PHE A 32 36.85 5.33 -27.26
C PHE A 32 36.51 4.31 -28.36
N MET A 33 35.57 4.63 -29.25
CA MET A 33 35.16 3.82 -30.39
C MET A 33 34.96 2.33 -30.02
N SER A 34 35.66 1.40 -30.69
CA SER A 34 35.55 -0.05 -30.43
C SER A 34 36.06 -0.51 -29.06
N SER A 35 36.83 0.33 -28.36
CA SER A 35 37.29 0.07 -26.97
C SER A 35 36.33 0.59 -25.90
N GLY A 36 35.30 1.35 -26.31
CA GLY A 36 34.25 1.85 -25.42
C GLY A 36 33.20 0.79 -25.18
N MET A 37 32.73 0.67 -23.94
CA MET A 37 31.59 -0.22 -23.56
C MET A 37 30.77 0.42 -22.48
N THR A 38 29.45 0.34 -22.58
CA THR A 38 28.51 0.64 -21.51
C THR A 38 27.72 -0.64 -21.19
N LEU A 39 27.91 -1.16 -19.98
CA LEU A 39 27.16 -2.27 -19.43
C LEU A 39 26.04 -1.72 -18.56
N VAL A 40 24.87 -2.30 -18.70
CA VAL A 40 23.71 -1.96 -17.86
C VAL A 40 23.06 -3.24 -17.39
N GLU A 41 22.80 -3.35 -16.09
CA GLU A 41 22.05 -4.45 -15.53
C GLU A 41 21.00 -3.94 -14.54
N SER A 42 19.90 -4.66 -14.42
CA SER A 42 18.83 -4.42 -13.42
C SER A 42 17.85 -5.59 -13.38
N SER A 43 17.21 -5.76 -12.24
CA SER A 43 15.91 -6.41 -12.21
C SER A 43 14.84 -5.50 -12.83
N PRO A 44 13.84 -6.03 -13.57
CA PRO A 44 12.80 -5.21 -14.22
C PRO A 44 11.84 -4.62 -13.18
N GLY A 45 12.18 -3.43 -12.68
CA GLY A 45 11.45 -2.72 -11.61
C GLY A 45 10.46 -1.66 -12.11
N ARG A 46 10.42 -1.40 -13.42
CA ARG A 46 9.53 -0.39 -14.02
C ARG A 46 8.20 -1.00 -14.43
N ASP A 47 7.12 -0.24 -14.20
CA ASP A 47 5.78 -0.66 -14.57
C ASP A 47 5.60 -0.74 -16.10
N ILE A 48 4.71 -1.63 -16.53
CA ILE A 48 4.35 -1.77 -17.95
C ILE A 48 3.58 -0.53 -18.39
N THR A 49 4.00 0.12 -19.48
CA THR A 49 3.42 1.36 -19.97
C THR A 49 2.19 1.17 -20.86
N ASP A 50 2.01 0.00 -21.44
CA ASP A 50 0.83 -0.37 -22.22
C ASP A 50 0.22 -1.68 -21.72
N THR A 51 -0.84 -1.58 -20.96
CA THR A 51 -1.56 -2.73 -20.36
C THR A 51 -2.30 -3.58 -21.40
N LYS A 52 -2.52 -3.04 -22.61
CA LYS A 52 -3.16 -3.75 -23.73
C LYS A 52 -2.16 -4.46 -24.62
N TRP A 53 -0.87 -4.25 -24.37
CA TRP A 53 0.18 -4.91 -25.13
C TRP A 53 0.01 -6.42 -25.14
N ARG A 54 0.26 -7.02 -26.29
CA ARG A 54 0.31 -8.47 -26.48
C ARG A 54 1.66 -8.84 -27.05
N CYS A 55 2.24 -9.90 -26.52
CA CYS A 55 3.54 -10.38 -26.95
C CYS A 55 3.51 -10.78 -28.43
N GLY A 56 4.35 -10.16 -29.25
CA GLY A 56 4.53 -10.50 -30.65
C GLY A 56 5.45 -11.69 -30.90
N GLY A 57 6.22 -12.11 -29.88
CA GLY A 57 7.16 -13.23 -29.97
C GLY A 57 7.81 -13.55 -28.62
N ALA A 58 8.34 -14.77 -28.49
CA ALA A 58 8.91 -15.28 -27.24
C ALA A 58 10.14 -14.51 -26.71
N HIS A 59 10.70 -13.60 -27.49
CA HIS A 59 11.86 -12.76 -27.15
C HIS A 59 11.48 -11.33 -26.79
N GLU A 60 10.25 -10.90 -27.09
CA GLU A 60 9.83 -9.53 -26.83
C GLU A 60 9.46 -9.33 -25.37
N ALA A 61 9.96 -8.23 -24.77
CA ALA A 61 9.56 -7.81 -23.44
C ALA A 61 8.40 -6.82 -23.50
N PRO A 62 7.54 -6.78 -22.47
CA PRO A 62 6.53 -5.73 -22.34
C PRO A 62 7.16 -4.32 -22.40
N PRO A 63 6.45 -3.32 -22.96
CA PRO A 63 6.95 -1.96 -23.02
C PRO A 63 7.04 -1.35 -21.61
N THR A 64 8.24 -0.94 -21.22
CA THR A 64 8.55 -0.23 -19.97
C THR A 64 9.51 0.93 -20.24
N THR A 65 9.81 1.77 -19.26
CA THR A 65 10.78 2.87 -19.38
C THR A 65 12.20 2.50 -18.95
N GLY A 66 12.40 1.35 -18.35
CA GLY A 66 13.68 0.95 -17.74
C GLY A 66 14.49 -0.04 -18.56
N ILE A 67 15.07 -1.02 -17.85
CA ILE A 67 15.98 -2.04 -18.41
C ILE A 67 15.34 -2.82 -19.58
N LEU A 68 14.04 -3.13 -19.50
CA LEU A 68 13.34 -3.85 -20.56
C LEU A 68 13.15 -2.99 -21.83
N SER A 69 13.10 -1.66 -21.70
CA SER A 69 13.16 -0.76 -22.86
C SER A 69 14.51 -0.90 -23.59
N LEU A 70 15.61 -0.92 -22.83
CA LEU A 70 16.95 -1.15 -23.39
C LEU A 70 17.07 -2.55 -24.00
N TYR A 71 16.54 -3.57 -23.31
CA TYR A 71 16.47 -4.94 -23.83
C TYR A 71 15.74 -5.00 -25.18
N ASN A 72 14.59 -4.36 -25.32
CA ASN A 72 13.80 -4.33 -26.56
C ASN A 72 14.51 -3.61 -27.71
N ARG A 73 15.43 -2.68 -27.42
CA ARG A 73 16.27 -2.01 -28.41
C ARG A 73 17.46 -2.86 -28.89
N GLY A 74 17.80 -3.88 -28.09
CA GLY A 74 18.89 -4.82 -28.38
C GLY A 74 18.49 -5.98 -29.28
N ASP A 75 19.35 -6.98 -29.34
CA ASP A 75 19.18 -8.21 -30.13
C ASP A 75 18.29 -9.26 -29.39
N ARG A 76 17.75 -8.92 -28.24
CA ARG A 76 16.73 -9.64 -27.45
C ARG A 76 17.08 -11.09 -27.24
N ARG A 77 18.21 -11.37 -26.57
CA ARG A 77 18.62 -12.74 -26.25
C ARG A 77 17.82 -13.28 -25.08
N ARG A 78 17.35 -14.54 -25.25
CA ARG A 78 16.72 -15.34 -24.20
C ARG A 78 17.56 -16.57 -23.93
N TRP A 79 17.49 -17.07 -22.67
CA TRP A 79 18.21 -18.26 -22.25
C TRP A 79 17.38 -19.51 -22.55
N TYR A 80 17.99 -20.51 -23.20
CA TYR A 80 17.34 -21.75 -23.59
C TYR A 80 18.09 -22.95 -23.01
N TRP A 81 17.34 -23.97 -22.57
CA TRP A 81 17.84 -25.27 -22.17
C TRP A 81 17.44 -26.34 -23.16
N PRO A 82 18.33 -27.34 -23.44
CA PRO A 82 17.91 -28.57 -24.10
C PRO A 82 17.06 -29.40 -23.15
N CYS A 83 15.90 -29.88 -23.59
CA CYS A 83 15.07 -30.75 -22.78
C CYS A 83 15.74 -32.12 -22.59
N PRO A 84 15.90 -32.64 -21.36
CA PRO A 84 16.54 -33.94 -21.14
C PRO A 84 15.72 -35.13 -21.64
N HIS A 85 14.44 -34.92 -22.02
CA HIS A 85 13.54 -35.96 -22.48
C HIS A 85 13.41 -36.01 -24.02
N CYS A 86 13.33 -34.86 -24.68
CA CYS A 86 13.12 -34.79 -26.14
C CYS A 86 14.23 -34.06 -26.92
N GLY A 87 15.19 -33.44 -26.24
CA GLY A 87 16.27 -32.67 -26.88
C GLY A 87 15.90 -31.26 -27.34
N GLU A 88 14.60 -30.96 -27.49
CA GLU A 88 14.16 -29.64 -27.98
C GLU A 88 14.53 -28.52 -27.01
N TYR A 89 14.98 -27.41 -27.55
CA TYR A 89 15.36 -26.23 -26.74
C TYR A 89 14.14 -25.40 -26.37
N PHE A 90 14.06 -24.99 -25.08
CA PHE A 90 12.97 -24.16 -24.55
C PHE A 90 13.46 -23.19 -23.50
N GLN A 91 12.70 -22.12 -23.27
CA GLN A 91 12.99 -21.14 -22.22
C GLN A 91 12.52 -21.68 -20.84
N PRO A 92 13.41 -21.74 -19.83
CA PRO A 92 13.03 -22.11 -18.46
C PRO A 92 12.39 -20.91 -17.76
N VAL A 93 11.10 -20.70 -17.99
CA VAL A 93 10.33 -19.57 -17.49
C VAL A 93 9.34 -20.00 -16.39
N MET A 94 8.86 -19.03 -15.62
CA MET A 94 7.95 -19.30 -14.50
C MET A 94 6.65 -19.98 -14.94
N ASP A 95 6.15 -19.71 -16.15
CA ASP A 95 4.94 -20.33 -16.69
C ASP A 95 5.06 -21.85 -16.89
N ASN A 96 6.28 -22.35 -16.96
CA ASN A 96 6.56 -23.78 -17.08
C ASN A 96 6.75 -24.48 -15.72
N MET A 97 6.72 -23.72 -14.60
CA MET A 97 6.80 -24.29 -13.26
C MET A 97 5.48 -24.91 -12.86
N THR A 98 5.54 -26.12 -12.30
CA THR A 98 4.36 -26.92 -11.91
C THR A 98 4.62 -27.70 -10.61
N GLY A 99 3.58 -28.33 -10.06
CA GLY A 99 3.66 -29.22 -8.89
C GLY A 99 3.65 -28.51 -7.54
N TYR A 100 3.71 -27.20 -7.48
CA TYR A 100 3.81 -26.41 -6.23
C TYR A 100 2.47 -25.84 -5.76
N ARG A 101 1.46 -25.72 -6.61
CA ARG A 101 0.13 -25.22 -6.24
C ARG A 101 -0.64 -26.28 -5.44
N ASN A 102 -1.61 -25.84 -4.64
CA ASN A 102 -2.49 -26.69 -3.82
C ASN A 102 -1.80 -27.40 -2.64
N ASN A 103 -0.63 -26.95 -2.21
CA ASN A 103 0.01 -27.41 -0.99
C ASN A 103 0.03 -26.27 0.03
N PRO A 104 -0.59 -26.43 1.21
CA PRO A 104 -0.64 -25.38 2.23
C PRO A 104 0.73 -25.15 2.92
N ASP A 105 1.63 -26.10 2.87
CA ASP A 105 2.99 -25.96 3.37
C ASP A 105 3.92 -25.46 2.25
N PHE A 106 4.45 -24.26 2.40
CA PHE A 106 5.27 -23.61 1.37
C PHE A 106 6.62 -24.30 1.14
N VAL A 107 7.18 -24.94 2.17
CA VAL A 107 8.41 -25.73 2.03
C VAL A 107 8.14 -26.97 1.20
N ALA A 108 7.09 -27.73 1.56
CA ALA A 108 6.66 -28.89 0.81
C ALA A 108 6.24 -28.54 -0.63
N ALA A 109 5.59 -27.39 -0.84
CA ALA A 109 5.27 -26.87 -2.17
C ALA A 109 6.54 -26.62 -3.00
N GLY A 110 7.53 -25.97 -2.40
CA GLY A 110 8.81 -25.72 -3.05
C GLY A 110 9.56 -27.00 -3.43
N GLN A 111 9.56 -28.01 -2.57
CA GLN A 111 10.16 -29.31 -2.83
C GLN A 111 9.42 -30.11 -3.93
N ALA A 112 8.12 -29.91 -4.05
CA ALA A 112 7.30 -30.52 -5.10
C ALA A 112 7.45 -29.83 -6.47
N ALA A 113 8.06 -28.63 -6.52
CA ALA A 113 8.19 -27.86 -7.75
C ALA A 113 9.00 -28.60 -8.82
N ARG A 114 8.48 -28.60 -10.02
CA ARG A 114 9.12 -29.18 -11.23
C ARG A 114 8.99 -28.19 -12.38
N LEU A 115 9.89 -28.26 -13.34
CA LEU A 115 9.76 -27.53 -14.60
C LEU A 115 9.25 -28.46 -15.70
N MET A 116 8.21 -28.08 -16.38
CA MET A 116 7.61 -28.86 -17.45
C MET A 116 8.12 -28.38 -18.81
N CYS A 117 8.63 -29.31 -19.63
CA CYS A 117 8.97 -28.99 -21.00
C CYS A 117 7.70 -28.65 -21.82
N PRO A 118 7.62 -27.51 -22.50
CA PRO A 118 6.43 -27.14 -23.29
C PRO A 118 6.22 -28.02 -24.52
N HIS A 119 7.27 -28.72 -25.02
CA HIS A 119 7.21 -29.58 -26.20
C HIS A 119 6.70 -30.98 -25.88
N CYS A 120 7.34 -31.69 -24.94
CA CYS A 120 7.01 -33.09 -24.64
C CYS A 120 6.26 -33.27 -23.29
N ARG A 121 6.05 -32.20 -22.50
CA ARG A 121 5.48 -32.21 -21.14
C ARG A 121 6.28 -33.06 -20.13
N GLY A 122 7.50 -33.50 -20.47
CA GLY A 122 8.40 -34.15 -19.52
C GLY A 122 8.72 -33.24 -18.33
N LEU A 123 8.66 -33.80 -17.13
CA LEU A 123 8.96 -33.07 -15.89
C LEU A 123 10.46 -33.13 -15.59
N ILE A 124 11.02 -31.98 -15.33
CA ILE A 124 12.42 -31.77 -15.02
C ILE A 124 12.55 -31.53 -13.51
N ALA A 125 13.44 -32.28 -12.86
CA ALA A 125 13.67 -32.18 -11.43
C ALA A 125 14.67 -31.05 -11.10
N PRO A 126 14.62 -30.47 -9.87
CA PRO A 126 15.52 -29.39 -9.45
C PRO A 126 17.01 -29.73 -9.55
N GLU A 127 17.35 -31.01 -9.34
CA GLU A 127 18.73 -31.52 -9.37
C GLU A 127 19.36 -31.36 -10.78
N GLN A 128 18.54 -31.41 -11.84
CA GLN A 128 18.99 -31.28 -13.23
C GLN A 128 19.33 -29.83 -13.63
N LYS A 129 18.87 -28.85 -12.85
CA LYS A 129 19.02 -27.42 -13.14
C LYS A 129 20.45 -27.00 -13.42
N ARG A 130 21.42 -27.46 -12.61
CA ARG A 130 22.82 -27.12 -12.78
C ARG A 130 23.37 -27.62 -14.11
N GLU A 131 23.07 -28.85 -14.46
CA GLU A 131 23.53 -29.45 -15.71
C GLU A 131 22.90 -28.77 -16.92
N LEU A 132 21.59 -28.49 -16.87
CA LEU A 132 20.88 -27.78 -17.93
C LEU A 132 21.39 -26.35 -18.11
N ASN A 133 21.78 -25.67 -17.02
CA ASN A 133 22.45 -24.38 -17.13
C ASN A 133 23.84 -24.49 -17.80
N ASN A 134 24.59 -25.58 -17.58
CA ASN A 134 25.87 -25.78 -18.25
C ASN A 134 25.72 -26.04 -19.74
N GLN A 135 24.60 -26.64 -20.15
CA GLN A 135 24.25 -26.93 -21.55
C GLN A 135 23.43 -25.83 -22.22
N GLY A 136 23.00 -24.83 -21.43
CA GLY A 136 22.16 -23.74 -21.91
C GLY A 136 22.86 -22.82 -22.92
N ILE A 137 22.07 -22.19 -23.76
CA ILE A 137 22.55 -21.29 -24.80
C ILE A 137 21.71 -20.00 -24.85
N TRP A 138 22.38 -18.90 -25.22
CA TRP A 138 21.70 -17.65 -25.55
C TRP A 138 21.31 -17.63 -27.03
N LEU A 139 20.00 -17.56 -27.33
CA LEU A 139 19.50 -17.35 -28.68
C LEU A 139 19.01 -15.91 -28.85
N ARG A 140 19.39 -15.28 -29.95
CA ARG A 140 18.87 -13.96 -30.35
C ARG A 140 17.48 -14.10 -30.94
N GLU A 141 16.72 -13.02 -30.94
CA GLU A 141 15.44 -13.01 -31.64
C GLU A 141 15.64 -13.39 -33.12
N GLY A 142 14.85 -14.35 -33.60
CA GLY A 142 14.93 -14.90 -34.94
C GLY A 142 15.83 -16.14 -35.07
N GLU A 143 16.62 -16.49 -34.06
CA GLU A 143 17.38 -17.75 -34.01
C GLU A 143 16.57 -18.89 -33.35
N ARG A 144 16.88 -20.10 -33.76
CA ARG A 144 16.33 -21.35 -33.18
C ARG A 144 17.46 -22.37 -33.09
N ALA A 145 17.45 -23.16 -32.01
CA ALA A 145 18.34 -24.31 -31.88
C ALA A 145 17.56 -25.60 -32.14
N ALA A 146 18.16 -26.50 -32.91
CA ALA A 146 17.68 -27.87 -33.09
C ALA A 146 18.18 -28.78 -31.95
N ALA A 147 17.63 -29.99 -31.82
CA ALA A 147 17.99 -30.95 -30.76
C ALA A 147 19.48 -31.39 -30.82
N ASP A 148 20.14 -31.26 -31.96
CA ASP A 148 21.57 -31.51 -32.13
C ASP A 148 22.46 -30.30 -31.77
N GLY A 149 21.86 -29.20 -31.30
CA GLY A 149 22.54 -27.97 -30.91
C GLY A 149 22.86 -27.02 -32.06
N SER A 150 22.51 -27.37 -33.31
CA SER A 150 22.70 -26.47 -34.46
C SER A 150 21.77 -25.26 -34.40
N ILE A 151 22.31 -24.07 -34.63
CA ILE A 151 21.55 -22.82 -34.60
C ILE A 151 21.24 -22.39 -36.05
N THR A 152 19.96 -22.11 -36.30
CA THR A 152 19.42 -21.67 -37.58
C THR A 152 18.59 -20.40 -37.41
N GLY A 153 18.23 -19.74 -38.54
CA GLY A 153 17.41 -18.53 -38.56
C GLY A 153 18.23 -17.26 -38.79
N THR A 154 17.54 -16.13 -38.92
CA THR A 154 18.17 -14.81 -39.14
C THR A 154 18.01 -14.00 -37.86
N PRO A 155 19.12 -13.72 -37.16
CA PRO A 155 19.07 -12.98 -35.91
C PRO A 155 18.68 -11.52 -36.14
N ARG A 156 17.97 -10.96 -35.17
CA ARG A 156 17.68 -9.53 -35.08
C ARG A 156 18.99 -8.72 -35.13
N ASN A 157 19.05 -7.76 -36.03
CA ASN A 157 20.20 -6.87 -36.15
C ASN A 157 20.10 -5.73 -35.11
N SER A 158 21.09 -5.66 -34.23
CA SER A 158 21.23 -4.58 -33.24
C SER A 158 22.69 -4.40 -32.84
N ARG A 159 23.07 -3.14 -32.52
CA ARG A 159 24.37 -2.82 -31.92
C ARG A 159 24.40 -3.05 -30.39
N ILE A 160 23.25 -3.36 -29.77
CA ILE A 160 23.12 -3.63 -28.35
C ILE A 160 22.93 -5.15 -28.19
N ALA A 161 23.85 -5.79 -27.49
CA ALA A 161 23.66 -7.14 -27.00
C ALA A 161 22.79 -7.06 -25.74
N SER A 162 21.60 -7.64 -25.77
CA SER A 162 20.66 -7.59 -24.66
C SER A 162 20.23 -8.98 -24.22
N PHE A 163 20.17 -9.20 -22.91
CA PHE A 163 19.98 -10.51 -22.29
C PHE A 163 18.85 -10.45 -21.28
N TRP A 164 17.94 -11.43 -21.30
CA TRP A 164 16.89 -11.56 -20.31
C TRP A 164 16.67 -13.04 -19.96
N MET A 165 16.73 -13.33 -18.68
CA MET A 165 16.56 -14.66 -18.10
C MET A 165 15.62 -14.57 -16.90
N GLU A 166 14.82 -15.61 -16.65
CA GLU A 166 13.91 -15.66 -15.53
C GLU A 166 14.43 -16.54 -14.38
N GLY A 167 13.83 -16.37 -13.19
CA GLY A 167 14.20 -17.02 -11.94
C GLY A 167 14.38 -18.54 -11.98
N PRO A 168 13.56 -19.34 -12.71
CA PRO A 168 13.79 -20.77 -12.82
C PRO A 168 15.19 -21.15 -13.31
N ALA A 169 15.82 -20.31 -14.13
CA ALA A 169 17.20 -20.50 -14.61
C ALA A 169 18.28 -19.89 -13.71
N ALA A 170 17.93 -19.01 -12.77
CA ALA A 170 18.89 -18.28 -11.94
C ALA A 170 19.76 -19.25 -11.13
N ALA A 171 21.11 -19.19 -11.31
CA ALA A 171 22.02 -20.19 -10.79
C ALA A 171 22.11 -20.25 -9.25
N PHE A 172 21.95 -19.10 -8.59
CA PHE A 172 22.13 -18.97 -7.13
C PHE A 172 20.83 -19.04 -6.33
N GLN A 173 19.69 -19.34 -6.97
CA GLN A 173 18.40 -19.50 -6.32
C GLN A 173 17.85 -20.90 -6.60
N THR A 174 17.47 -21.66 -5.57
CA THR A 174 16.80 -22.94 -5.75
C THR A 174 15.32 -22.72 -6.11
N TRP A 175 14.68 -23.72 -6.74
CA TRP A 175 13.23 -23.66 -7.01
C TRP A 175 12.43 -23.67 -5.72
N GLU A 176 12.87 -24.39 -4.69
CA GLU A 176 12.26 -24.36 -3.36
C GLU A 176 12.24 -22.94 -2.79
N GLN A 177 13.38 -22.21 -2.81
CA GLN A 177 13.46 -20.83 -2.35
C GLN A 177 12.58 -19.89 -3.17
N LEU A 178 12.58 -20.05 -4.51
CA LEU A 178 11.78 -19.23 -5.41
C LEU A 178 10.29 -19.39 -5.12
N ILE A 179 9.82 -20.64 -5.02
CA ILE A 179 8.40 -20.96 -4.77
C ILE A 179 8.00 -20.55 -3.36
N PHE A 180 8.84 -20.80 -2.34
CA PHE A 180 8.57 -20.34 -0.98
C PHE A 180 8.33 -18.82 -0.92
N LYS A 181 9.22 -18.03 -1.53
CA LYS A 181 9.09 -16.57 -1.56
C LYS A 181 7.83 -16.13 -2.30
N LEU A 182 7.52 -16.77 -3.42
CA LEU A 182 6.32 -16.45 -4.20
C LEU A 182 5.05 -16.72 -3.40
N LEU A 183 4.92 -17.91 -2.80
CA LEU A 183 3.72 -18.28 -2.03
C LEU A 183 3.57 -17.44 -0.76
N ALA A 184 4.67 -17.14 -0.07
CA ALA A 184 4.65 -16.25 1.09
C ALA A 184 4.20 -14.81 0.71
N ALA A 185 4.64 -14.31 -0.45
CA ALA A 185 4.24 -13.00 -0.94
C ALA A 185 2.77 -12.98 -1.42
N GLU A 186 2.30 -14.06 -2.02
CA GLU A 186 0.88 -14.25 -2.39
C GLU A 186 -0.02 -14.31 -1.13
N GLU A 187 0.39 -15.03 -0.10
CA GLU A 187 -0.33 -15.07 1.19
C GLU A 187 -0.37 -13.70 1.87
N GLU A 188 0.75 -12.97 1.89
CA GLU A 188 0.78 -11.61 2.41
C GLU A 188 -0.17 -10.69 1.64
N TYR A 189 -0.18 -10.78 0.32
CA TYR A 189 -1.13 -10.04 -0.53
C TYR A 189 -2.58 -10.40 -0.21
N GLU A 190 -2.90 -11.70 -0.07
CA GLU A 190 -4.23 -12.16 0.32
C GLU A 190 -4.67 -11.59 1.69
N ARG A 191 -3.74 -11.54 2.65
CA ARG A 191 -4.01 -11.08 4.02
C ARG A 191 -4.10 -9.56 4.13
N THR A 192 -3.28 -8.80 3.39
CA THR A 192 -3.11 -7.34 3.59
C THR A 192 -3.66 -6.50 2.45
N GLY A 193 -3.88 -7.08 1.26
CA GLY A 193 -4.17 -6.34 0.03
C GLY A 193 -2.99 -5.55 -0.53
N SER A 194 -1.80 -5.61 0.11
CA SER A 194 -0.59 -4.94 -0.36
C SER A 194 0.15 -5.77 -1.40
N GLU A 195 0.40 -5.19 -2.57
CA GLU A 195 1.15 -5.85 -3.66
C GLU A 195 2.67 -5.67 -3.55
N GLU A 196 3.19 -4.95 -2.54
CA GLU A 196 4.60 -4.55 -2.52
C GLU A 196 5.56 -5.73 -2.46
N THR A 197 5.32 -6.70 -1.56
CA THR A 197 6.16 -7.89 -1.43
C THR A 197 6.05 -8.77 -2.67
N LEU A 198 4.83 -8.95 -3.19
CA LEU A 198 4.59 -9.72 -4.41
C LEU A 198 5.27 -9.08 -5.62
N LYS A 199 5.17 -7.75 -5.77
CA LYS A 199 5.88 -6.97 -6.79
C LYS A 199 7.39 -7.15 -6.67
N ALA A 200 7.93 -7.09 -5.46
CA ALA A 200 9.36 -7.30 -5.25
C ALA A 200 9.81 -8.70 -5.71
N VAL A 201 9.11 -9.76 -5.32
CA VAL A 201 9.42 -11.15 -5.71
C VAL A 201 9.32 -11.33 -7.23
N VAL A 202 8.26 -10.81 -7.86
CA VAL A 202 8.10 -10.91 -9.33
C VAL A 202 9.21 -10.17 -10.06
N ASN A 203 9.57 -8.98 -9.61
CA ASN A 203 10.59 -8.17 -10.28
C ASN A 203 12.01 -8.71 -10.05
N THR A 204 12.35 -9.14 -8.83
CA THR A 204 13.73 -9.48 -8.47
C THR A 204 14.03 -10.97 -8.50
N ASP A 205 13.12 -11.82 -8.02
CA ASP A 205 13.33 -13.27 -7.93
C ASP A 205 12.85 -14.00 -9.21
N ILE A 206 11.71 -13.61 -9.75
CA ILE A 206 11.21 -14.15 -11.04
C ILE A 206 11.86 -13.44 -12.24
N GLY A 207 12.19 -12.15 -12.10
CA GLY A 207 12.83 -11.37 -13.17
C GLY A 207 11.85 -10.92 -14.25
N ARG A 208 10.59 -10.67 -13.89
CA ARG A 208 9.54 -10.13 -14.76
C ARG A 208 9.06 -8.75 -14.27
N PRO A 209 8.61 -7.86 -15.16
CA PRO A 209 7.93 -6.64 -14.74
C PRO A 209 6.58 -7.02 -14.11
N TYR A 210 6.31 -6.47 -12.94
CA TYR A 210 5.03 -6.69 -12.27
C TYR A 210 3.94 -5.84 -12.92
N LEU A 211 2.77 -6.42 -13.12
CA LEU A 211 1.59 -5.72 -13.61
C LEU A 211 0.55 -5.67 -12.49
N PRO A 212 0.36 -4.52 -11.82
CA PRO A 212 -0.65 -4.36 -10.78
C PRO A 212 -2.05 -4.67 -11.32
N ARG A 213 -2.88 -5.31 -10.50
CA ARG A 213 -4.27 -5.62 -10.86
C ARG A 213 -5.05 -4.36 -11.22
N SER A 214 -4.82 -3.29 -10.47
CA SER A 214 -5.42 -1.96 -10.71
C SER A 214 -5.09 -1.37 -12.09
N ALA A 215 -4.05 -1.83 -12.77
CA ALA A 215 -3.67 -1.37 -14.10
C ALA A 215 -4.35 -2.16 -15.24
N THR A 216 -4.94 -3.32 -14.96
CA THR A 216 -5.50 -4.20 -15.99
C THR A 216 -7.00 -4.07 -16.18
N GLU A 217 -7.72 -3.65 -15.14
CA GLU A 217 -9.17 -3.65 -15.13
C GLU A 217 -9.72 -2.35 -14.50
N GLN A 218 -10.67 -1.71 -15.18
CA GLN A 218 -11.42 -0.60 -14.62
C GLN A 218 -12.64 -1.15 -13.86
N ARG A 219 -12.77 -0.77 -12.59
CA ARG A 219 -13.91 -1.16 -11.76
C ARG A 219 -15.17 -0.44 -12.24
N LYS A 220 -16.29 -1.15 -12.21
CA LYS A 220 -17.61 -0.59 -12.51
C LYS A 220 -18.38 -0.34 -11.21
N SER A 221 -18.87 0.87 -11.03
CA SER A 221 -19.66 1.25 -9.87
C SER A 221 -20.93 0.40 -9.71
N GLU A 222 -21.52 -0.07 -10.83
CA GLU A 222 -22.67 -0.97 -10.83
C GLU A 222 -22.40 -2.29 -10.09
N LEU A 223 -21.24 -2.87 -10.31
CA LEU A 223 -20.85 -4.15 -9.68
C LEU A 223 -20.62 -3.99 -8.17
N LEU A 224 -20.09 -2.84 -7.74
CA LEU A 224 -19.95 -2.55 -6.32
C LEU A 224 -21.31 -2.29 -5.65
N GLU A 225 -22.21 -1.57 -6.32
CA GLU A 225 -23.56 -1.31 -5.82
C GLU A 225 -24.38 -2.60 -5.64
N GLN A 226 -24.22 -3.58 -6.55
CA GLN A 226 -24.87 -4.90 -6.44
C GLN A 226 -24.42 -5.71 -5.21
N ARG A 227 -23.30 -5.36 -4.59
CA ARG A 227 -22.78 -5.98 -3.35
C ARG A 227 -23.33 -5.34 -2.08
N ALA A 228 -24.22 -4.35 -2.20
CA ALA A 228 -24.81 -3.68 -1.05
C ALA A 228 -25.62 -4.64 -0.17
N GLU A 229 -25.47 -4.49 1.14
CA GLU A 229 -26.02 -5.38 2.15
C GLU A 229 -27.07 -4.65 3.00
N PRO A 230 -28.15 -5.33 3.42
CA PRO A 230 -29.22 -4.71 4.19
C PRO A 230 -28.86 -4.61 5.67
N PHE A 231 -28.02 -3.67 6.06
CA PHE A 231 -27.83 -3.36 7.48
C PHE A 231 -28.31 -1.95 7.85
N PRO A 232 -28.78 -1.76 9.10
CA PRO A 232 -29.45 -0.52 9.50
C PRO A 232 -28.54 0.70 9.34
N ARG A 233 -29.11 1.79 8.85
CA ARG A 233 -28.37 3.04 8.68
C ARG A 233 -27.80 3.54 10.00
N ARG A 234 -26.53 3.96 9.97
CA ARG A 234 -25.81 4.51 11.13
C ARG A 234 -25.73 3.53 12.32
N SER A 235 -25.72 2.26 12.05
CA SER A 235 -25.50 1.21 13.04
C SER A 235 -24.18 0.49 12.77
N VAL A 236 -23.62 -0.05 13.84
CA VAL A 236 -22.36 -0.80 13.80
C VAL A 236 -22.68 -2.29 13.69
N PRO A 237 -22.31 -2.96 12.58
CA PRO A 237 -22.48 -4.40 12.40
C PRO A 237 -21.68 -5.24 13.41
N ASP A 238 -22.11 -6.49 13.62
CA ASP A 238 -21.52 -7.36 14.65
C ASP A 238 -20.07 -7.76 14.40
N GLY A 239 -19.64 -7.83 13.16
CA GLY A 239 -18.23 -8.11 12.78
C GLY A 239 -17.24 -7.00 13.18
N VAL A 240 -17.73 -5.78 13.46
CA VAL A 240 -16.88 -4.62 13.75
C VAL A 240 -16.28 -4.69 15.14
N ARG A 241 -14.96 -4.51 15.23
CA ARG A 241 -14.18 -4.45 16.48
C ARG A 241 -14.00 -3.02 16.98
N PHE A 242 -13.77 -2.08 16.07
CA PHE A 242 -13.65 -0.65 16.36
C PHE A 242 -14.09 0.18 15.15
N ILE A 243 -14.41 1.44 15.37
CA ILE A 243 -14.77 2.39 14.32
C ILE A 243 -13.82 3.58 14.30
N GLU A 244 -13.50 4.06 13.11
CA GLU A 244 -12.71 5.25 12.85
C GLU A 244 -13.47 6.25 12.01
N ALA A 245 -13.16 7.54 12.19
CA ALA A 245 -13.69 8.60 11.36
C ALA A 245 -12.60 9.15 10.42
N THR A 246 -12.97 9.39 9.19
CA THR A 246 -12.17 10.16 8.24
C THR A 246 -12.94 11.38 7.79
N VAL A 247 -12.26 12.51 7.68
CA VAL A 247 -12.87 13.80 7.35
C VAL A 247 -12.07 14.45 6.22
N ASP A 248 -12.76 14.74 5.13
CA ASP A 248 -12.26 15.56 4.04
C ASP A 248 -12.82 16.97 4.15
N VAL A 249 -11.94 17.99 3.98
CA VAL A 249 -12.28 19.40 4.13
C VAL A 249 -12.44 20.06 2.77
N GLN A 250 -13.68 20.26 2.35
CA GLN A 250 -14.01 20.85 1.06
C GLN A 250 -14.11 22.37 1.15
N GLY A 251 -13.36 23.06 0.29
CA GLY A 251 -13.36 24.51 0.16
C GLY A 251 -14.23 25.05 -0.99
N GLY A 252 -14.02 26.32 -1.41
CA GLY A 252 -14.69 26.95 -2.54
C GLY A 252 -16.17 27.27 -2.29
N LYS A 253 -17.00 27.11 -3.32
CA LYS A 253 -18.44 27.46 -3.25
C LYS A 253 -19.29 26.44 -2.47
N ASN A 254 -18.80 25.20 -2.31
CA ASN A 254 -19.56 24.11 -1.68
C ASN A 254 -18.85 23.63 -0.41
N ARG A 255 -18.48 24.59 0.46
CA ARG A 255 -17.76 24.34 1.70
C ARG A 255 -18.52 23.38 2.61
N ARG A 256 -17.81 22.37 3.11
CA ARG A 256 -18.35 21.37 4.02
C ARG A 256 -17.23 20.52 4.60
N PHE A 257 -17.51 19.87 5.71
CA PHE A 257 -16.76 18.68 6.13
C PHE A 257 -17.50 17.44 5.61
N VAL A 258 -16.77 16.60 4.91
CA VAL A 258 -17.25 15.31 4.41
C VAL A 258 -16.77 14.23 5.35
N VAL A 259 -17.69 13.54 6.03
CA VAL A 259 -17.37 12.60 7.10
C VAL A 259 -17.75 11.19 6.68
N GLN A 260 -16.84 10.24 6.89
CA GLN A 260 -17.09 8.82 6.75
C GLN A 260 -16.68 8.10 8.02
N ILE A 261 -17.53 7.18 8.48
CA ILE A 261 -17.24 6.29 9.59
C ILE A 261 -17.03 4.89 9.02
N THR A 262 -15.85 4.37 9.25
CA THR A 262 -15.46 3.03 8.78
C THR A 262 -15.26 2.13 9.99
N GLY A 263 -15.93 0.97 10.00
CA GLY A 263 -15.75 -0.09 10.97
C GLY A 263 -14.71 -1.09 10.49
N TYR A 264 -13.89 -1.58 11.40
CA TYR A 264 -12.88 -2.61 11.15
C TYR A 264 -13.19 -3.87 11.96
N GLY A 265 -13.19 -5.01 11.27
CA GLY A 265 -13.25 -6.34 11.84
C GLY A 265 -11.89 -7.01 11.88
N GLU A 266 -11.87 -8.33 11.80
CA GLU A 266 -10.64 -9.12 11.71
C GLU A 266 -10.10 -9.15 10.27
N GLN A 267 -8.80 -9.36 10.12
CA GLN A 267 -8.13 -9.62 8.83
C GLN A 267 -8.41 -8.60 7.71
N GLY A 268 -8.61 -7.33 8.04
CA GLY A 268 -8.83 -6.29 7.03
C GLY A 268 -10.28 -6.11 6.57
N GLU A 269 -11.22 -6.87 7.11
CA GLU A 269 -12.64 -6.73 6.82
C GLU A 269 -13.17 -5.38 7.32
N ARG A 270 -13.96 -4.69 6.51
CA ARG A 270 -14.37 -3.28 6.74
C ARG A 270 -15.83 -3.05 6.41
N TRP A 271 -16.45 -2.11 7.11
CA TRP A 271 -17.86 -1.70 6.90
C TRP A 271 -17.97 -0.18 6.79
N ILE A 272 -18.74 0.31 5.85
CA ILE A 272 -19.14 1.71 5.82
C ILE A 272 -20.31 1.90 6.78
N VAL A 273 -20.05 2.41 7.97
CA VAL A 273 -21.05 2.56 9.04
C VAL A 273 -21.90 3.81 8.86
N ASP A 274 -21.30 4.94 8.49
CA ASP A 274 -22.00 6.22 8.29
C ASP A 274 -21.26 7.07 7.23
N ARG A 275 -22.02 7.91 6.50
CA ARG A 275 -21.49 8.86 5.53
C ARG A 275 -22.37 10.09 5.51
N TYR A 276 -21.84 11.26 5.85
CA TYR A 276 -22.61 12.50 5.91
C TYR A 276 -21.73 13.74 5.69
N ASN A 277 -22.39 14.87 5.47
CA ASN A 277 -21.74 16.16 5.32
C ASN A 277 -22.17 17.10 6.45
N ILE A 278 -21.21 17.85 7.00
CA ILE A 278 -21.47 18.97 7.92
C ILE A 278 -21.39 20.25 7.08
N ARG A 279 -22.53 20.92 6.92
CA ARG A 279 -22.67 22.12 6.06
C ARG A 279 -23.01 23.38 6.84
N HIS A 280 -23.52 23.23 8.07
CA HIS A 280 -24.00 24.31 8.90
C HIS A 280 -23.09 24.52 10.10
N SER A 281 -22.73 25.77 10.33
CA SER A 281 -21.93 26.24 11.45
C SER A 281 -22.77 26.37 12.72
N LEU A 282 -22.11 26.40 13.87
CA LEU A 282 -22.71 26.85 15.12
C LEU A 282 -22.92 28.37 15.15
N ARG A 283 -22.31 29.11 14.22
CA ARG A 283 -22.52 30.56 14.03
C ARG A 283 -23.91 30.79 13.44
N CYS A 284 -24.58 31.79 13.95
CA CYS A 284 -25.91 32.21 13.45
C CYS A 284 -25.87 33.62 12.86
N SER A 285 -26.76 33.84 11.89
CA SER A 285 -27.05 35.18 11.40
C SER A 285 -27.79 36.00 12.48
N PRO A 286 -27.93 37.34 12.34
CA PRO A 286 -28.72 38.16 13.24
C PRO A 286 -30.19 37.70 13.40
N ASN A 287 -30.70 36.97 12.40
CA ASN A 287 -32.04 36.41 12.40
C ASN A 287 -32.15 35.02 13.05
N GLY A 288 -31.04 34.51 13.64
CA GLY A 288 -31.01 33.20 14.27
C GLY A 288 -30.84 32.01 13.32
N GLU A 289 -30.65 32.22 12.01
CA GLU A 289 -30.40 31.14 11.06
C GLU A 289 -28.95 30.68 11.10
N SER A 290 -28.72 29.36 11.08
CA SER A 290 -27.38 28.78 11.03
C SER A 290 -26.66 29.15 9.73
N LEU A 291 -25.46 29.68 9.85
CA LEU A 291 -24.62 30.03 8.71
C LEU A 291 -23.93 28.80 8.10
N PRO A 292 -23.56 28.86 6.80
CA PRO A 292 -22.72 27.82 6.22
C PRO A 292 -21.36 27.72 6.94
N VAL A 293 -20.79 26.51 7.01
CA VAL A 293 -19.42 26.31 7.49
C VAL A 293 -18.42 26.96 6.54
N ASP A 294 -17.36 27.50 7.09
CA ASP A 294 -16.22 28.01 6.34
C ASP A 294 -14.92 27.63 7.06
N PRO A 295 -14.38 26.42 6.80
CA PRO A 295 -13.20 25.91 7.47
C PRO A 295 -11.94 26.76 7.27
N ALA A 296 -11.89 27.56 6.21
CA ALA A 296 -10.77 28.45 5.92
C ALA A 296 -10.79 29.73 6.76
N ALA A 297 -11.99 30.32 6.93
CA ALA A 297 -12.13 31.62 7.60
C ALA A 297 -12.39 31.49 9.11
N TYR A 298 -13.08 30.45 9.57
CA TYR A 298 -13.58 30.35 10.94
C TYR A 298 -13.03 29.12 11.68
N PRO A 299 -12.05 29.31 12.60
CA PRO A 299 -11.50 28.21 13.43
C PRO A 299 -12.54 27.51 14.28
N GLU A 300 -13.61 28.22 14.70
CA GLU A 300 -14.70 27.69 15.52
C GLU A 300 -15.56 26.67 14.78
N ASP A 301 -15.61 26.71 13.45
CA ASP A 301 -16.33 25.68 12.66
C ASP A 301 -15.70 24.30 12.80
N TRP A 302 -14.42 24.23 13.17
CA TRP A 302 -13.70 22.97 13.43
C TRP A 302 -14.15 22.29 14.72
N ASP A 303 -14.84 23.00 15.64
CA ASP A 303 -15.39 22.41 16.87
C ASP A 303 -16.49 21.39 16.57
N LEU A 304 -17.17 21.53 15.41
CA LEU A 304 -18.11 20.55 14.90
C LEU A 304 -17.49 19.16 14.71
N LEU A 305 -16.17 19.09 14.43
CA LEU A 305 -15.48 17.80 14.33
C LEU A 305 -15.35 17.10 15.69
N LEU A 306 -15.39 17.83 16.80
CA LEU A 306 -15.45 17.23 18.13
C LEU A 306 -16.89 16.87 18.50
N THR A 307 -17.85 17.77 18.34
CA THR A 307 -19.24 17.58 18.78
C THR A 307 -20.00 16.58 17.90
N ASP A 308 -19.90 16.71 16.58
CA ASP A 308 -20.73 15.98 15.63
C ASP A 308 -20.04 14.75 15.03
N VAL A 309 -18.71 14.60 15.29
CA VAL A 309 -17.95 13.45 14.82
C VAL A 309 -17.28 12.71 15.98
N PHE A 310 -16.30 13.31 16.66
CA PHE A 310 -15.42 12.57 17.58
C PHE A 310 -16.13 12.06 18.83
N HIS A 311 -17.01 12.88 19.43
CA HIS A 311 -17.79 12.51 20.63
C HIS A 311 -19.12 11.82 20.32
N LYS A 312 -19.50 11.75 19.05
CA LYS A 312 -20.68 11.03 18.60
C LYS A 312 -20.47 9.51 18.80
N THR A 313 -21.58 8.82 19.03
CA THR A 313 -21.59 7.35 19.17
C THR A 313 -22.60 6.75 18.20
N TRP A 314 -22.36 5.51 17.78
CA TRP A 314 -23.22 4.76 16.86
C TRP A 314 -23.81 3.55 17.55
N PRO A 315 -25.13 3.29 17.43
CA PRO A 315 -25.76 2.11 18.01
C PRO A 315 -25.23 0.83 17.36
N LEU A 316 -25.20 -0.27 18.10
CA LEU A 316 -24.95 -1.57 17.51
C LEU A 316 -26.17 -2.04 16.69
N ALA A 317 -25.94 -2.77 15.63
CA ALA A 317 -27.03 -3.33 14.82
C ALA A 317 -27.83 -4.39 15.57
N SER A 318 -27.15 -5.19 16.42
CA SER A 318 -27.76 -6.25 17.24
C SER A 318 -28.40 -5.74 18.53
N ASP A 319 -27.96 -4.59 19.06
CA ASP A 319 -28.48 -3.99 20.30
C ASP A 319 -28.38 -2.45 20.22
N PRO A 320 -29.45 -1.77 19.78
CA PRO A 320 -29.45 -0.31 19.62
C PRO A 320 -29.23 0.51 20.90
N ASP A 321 -29.45 -0.07 22.07
CA ASP A 321 -29.21 0.57 23.37
C ASP A 321 -27.72 0.64 23.70
N VAL A 322 -26.93 -0.32 23.23
CA VAL A 322 -25.47 -0.30 23.33
C VAL A 322 -24.90 0.47 22.15
N ARG A 323 -23.96 1.36 22.43
CA ARG A 323 -23.37 2.23 21.41
C ARG A 323 -21.86 2.06 21.34
N MET A 324 -21.28 2.32 20.19
CA MET A 324 -19.83 2.32 19.99
C MET A 324 -19.32 3.74 19.80
N ARG A 325 -18.23 4.09 20.49
CA ARG A 325 -17.49 5.35 20.33
C ARG A 325 -16.34 5.18 19.35
N LEU A 326 -15.92 6.27 18.71
CA LEU A 326 -14.74 6.27 17.81
C LEU A 326 -13.47 5.85 18.55
N MET A 327 -12.63 5.07 17.90
CA MET A 327 -11.25 4.83 18.29
C MET A 327 -10.39 6.05 17.98
N ALA A 328 -10.43 6.52 16.73
CA ALA A 328 -9.63 7.63 16.24
C ALA A 328 -10.33 8.40 15.12
N MET A 329 -9.81 9.58 14.80
CA MET A 329 -10.26 10.41 13.70
C MET A 329 -9.05 10.97 12.93
N ALA A 330 -9.06 10.84 11.60
CA ALA A 330 -8.13 11.50 10.70
C ALA A 330 -8.83 12.61 9.92
N VAL A 331 -8.17 13.77 9.80
CA VAL A 331 -8.70 14.94 9.08
C VAL A 331 -7.70 15.35 8.01
N ASP A 332 -8.16 15.47 6.75
CA ASP A 332 -7.35 16.03 5.68
C ASP A 332 -7.05 17.52 5.94
N THR A 333 -5.82 17.91 5.71
CA THR A 333 -5.35 19.30 5.89
C THR A 333 -5.06 20.00 4.56
N GLY A 334 -5.33 19.33 3.45
CA GLY A 334 -5.19 19.89 2.12
C GLY A 334 -6.29 20.92 1.80
N GLY A 335 -6.09 21.71 0.74
CA GLY A 335 -7.13 22.56 0.19
C GLY A 335 -6.83 24.04 0.14
N GLU A 336 -7.86 24.85 0.37
CA GLU A 336 -7.86 26.31 0.26
C GLU A 336 -6.94 26.98 1.31
N ALA A 337 -6.40 28.16 0.98
CA ALA A 337 -5.62 28.96 1.94
C ALA A 337 -6.42 29.26 3.21
N GLY A 338 -5.81 29.06 4.39
CA GLY A 338 -6.48 29.21 5.69
C GLY A 338 -6.96 27.86 6.30
N VAL A 339 -7.30 26.86 5.50
CA VAL A 339 -7.72 25.53 5.98
C VAL A 339 -6.58 24.88 6.79
N THR A 340 -5.36 24.89 6.27
CA THR A 340 -4.18 24.31 6.94
C THR A 340 -3.90 24.98 8.28
N ASP A 341 -3.98 26.32 8.36
CA ASP A 341 -3.73 27.06 9.60
C ASP A 341 -4.79 26.76 10.67
N ASN A 342 -6.06 26.65 10.27
CA ASN A 342 -7.15 26.33 11.18
C ASN A 342 -7.10 24.85 11.59
N ALA A 343 -6.69 23.93 10.71
CA ALA A 343 -6.41 22.53 11.06
C ALA A 343 -5.33 22.43 12.16
N TYR A 344 -4.25 23.22 12.05
CA TYR A 344 -3.19 23.23 13.05
C TYR A 344 -3.66 23.82 14.40
N ARG A 345 -4.50 24.88 14.38
CA ARG A 345 -5.14 25.42 15.59
C ARG A 345 -6.06 24.39 16.25
N PHE A 346 -6.89 23.73 15.45
CA PHE A 346 -7.76 22.65 15.91
C PHE A 346 -6.97 21.52 16.56
N TRP A 347 -5.89 21.03 15.92
CA TRP A 347 -5.07 19.95 16.47
C TRP A 347 -4.40 20.34 17.78
N ARG A 348 -3.92 21.60 17.93
CA ARG A 348 -3.35 22.09 19.19
C ARG A 348 -4.36 22.02 20.33
N ARG A 349 -5.63 22.39 20.07
CA ARG A 349 -6.71 22.22 21.05
C ARG A 349 -6.93 20.74 21.39
N CYS A 350 -7.11 19.89 20.39
CA CYS A 350 -7.24 18.45 20.60
C CYS A 350 -6.10 17.88 21.46
N ARG A 351 -4.87 18.33 21.21
CA ARG A 351 -3.72 17.89 22.01
C ARG A 351 -3.80 18.39 23.46
N SER A 352 -4.19 19.62 23.66
CA SER A 352 -4.39 20.21 25.00
C SER A 352 -5.48 19.45 25.80
N ASP A 353 -6.51 18.98 25.12
CA ASP A 353 -7.61 18.20 25.69
C ASP A 353 -7.29 16.70 25.83
N GLY A 354 -6.03 16.31 25.61
CA GLY A 354 -5.57 14.93 25.73
C GLY A 354 -5.92 14.02 24.55
N LEU A 355 -6.43 14.57 23.45
CA LEU A 355 -6.86 13.82 22.25
C LEU A 355 -5.75 13.67 21.19
N GLY A 356 -4.53 14.15 21.46
CA GLY A 356 -3.43 14.15 20.48
C GLY A 356 -3.00 12.77 19.95
N ASN A 357 -3.42 11.68 20.62
CA ASN A 357 -3.18 10.30 20.18
C ASN A 357 -4.40 9.66 19.50
N ARG A 358 -5.48 10.42 19.29
CA ARG A 358 -6.74 9.93 18.72
C ARG A 358 -7.25 10.83 17.58
N VAL A 359 -6.74 12.04 17.47
CA VAL A 359 -7.03 12.98 16.36
C VAL A 359 -5.75 13.20 15.57
N PHE A 360 -5.80 12.93 14.28
CA PHE A 360 -4.65 12.95 13.39
C PHE A 360 -4.90 13.91 12.23
N LEU A 361 -3.87 14.68 11.88
CA LEU A 361 -3.88 15.48 10.67
C LEU A 361 -3.16 14.71 9.57
N PHE A 362 -3.86 14.47 8.47
CA PHE A 362 -3.33 13.78 7.30
C PHE A 362 -3.11 14.76 6.14
N LYS A 363 -2.15 14.41 5.30
CA LYS A 363 -1.92 15.07 4.01
C LYS A 363 -1.41 14.06 3.01
N GLY A 364 -2.00 14.03 1.82
CA GLY A 364 -1.51 13.22 0.72
C GLY A 364 -0.09 13.62 0.31
N ASP A 365 0.77 12.64 0.09
CA ASP A 365 2.15 12.78 -0.40
C ASP A 365 2.31 11.95 -1.69
N GLY A 366 2.49 12.63 -2.82
CA GLY A 366 2.76 12.00 -4.11
C GLY A 366 4.22 11.56 -4.31
N LEU A 367 5.09 11.76 -3.29
CA LEU A 367 6.48 11.33 -3.35
C LEU A 367 6.62 9.92 -2.78
N ARG A 368 7.28 9.04 -3.52
CA ARG A 368 7.60 7.71 -3.02
C ARG A 368 8.66 7.81 -1.93
N ARG A 369 8.38 7.25 -0.76
CA ARG A 369 9.26 7.21 0.43
C ARG A 369 9.40 5.77 0.92
N ASP A 370 10.37 5.52 1.79
CA ASP A 370 10.63 4.20 2.39
C ASP A 370 9.47 3.69 3.28
N ARG A 371 8.63 4.61 3.77
CA ARG A 371 7.48 4.27 4.62
C ARG A 371 6.20 4.81 4.01
N LEU A 372 5.13 4.04 4.08
CA LEU A 372 3.79 4.41 3.60
C LEU A 372 3.23 5.65 4.31
N ILE A 373 3.57 5.82 5.58
CA ILE A 373 3.14 6.96 6.41
C ILE A 373 4.35 7.57 7.11
N ASN A 374 4.56 8.87 6.92
CA ASN A 374 5.68 9.61 7.49
C ASN A 374 5.18 10.75 8.37
N ARG A 375 5.69 10.83 9.59
CA ARG A 375 5.41 11.94 10.49
C ARG A 375 6.32 13.12 10.22
N THR A 376 5.74 14.31 10.09
CA THR A 376 6.47 15.58 9.94
C THR A 376 5.94 16.65 10.89
N PHE A 377 6.69 17.73 11.06
CA PHE A 377 6.33 18.87 11.89
C PHE A 377 6.51 20.16 11.07
N PRO A 378 5.49 20.54 10.29
CA PRO A 378 5.58 21.64 9.33
C PRO A 378 5.82 23.00 9.98
N ASP A 379 5.36 23.20 11.22
CA ASP A 379 5.59 24.40 12.03
C ASP A 379 7.03 24.57 12.52
N ASN A 380 7.90 23.59 12.27
CA ASN A 380 9.32 23.60 12.66
C ASN A 380 10.28 23.69 11.47
N THR A 381 9.83 24.20 10.33
CA THR A 381 10.64 24.28 9.10
C THR A 381 11.54 25.51 9.03
N GLY A 382 11.36 26.49 9.90
CA GLY A 382 12.19 27.71 9.94
C GLY A 382 13.64 27.45 10.45
N ARG A 383 14.64 28.18 9.92
CA ARG A 383 16.06 28.06 10.31
C ARG A 383 16.31 28.25 11.82
N SER A 384 15.54 29.11 12.47
CA SER A 384 15.60 29.37 13.92
C SER A 384 15.11 28.15 14.73
N ALA A 385 14.06 27.47 14.28
CA ALA A 385 13.50 26.31 14.96
C ALA A 385 14.43 25.09 14.91
N ARG A 386 15.19 24.90 13.81
CA ARG A 386 16.21 23.85 13.71
C ARG A 386 17.33 23.97 14.72
N ARG A 387 17.75 25.22 15.05
CA ARG A 387 18.79 25.49 16.06
C ARG A 387 18.30 25.22 17.48
N ALA A 388 17.02 25.43 17.76
CA ALA A 388 16.47 25.29 19.10
C ALA A 388 16.22 23.83 19.52
N ARG A 389 16.43 22.82 18.64
CA ARG A 389 16.10 21.41 18.87
C ARG A 389 14.66 21.18 19.38
N ALA A 390 13.78 22.17 19.26
CA ALA A 390 12.39 22.03 19.61
C ALA A 390 11.73 21.05 18.62
N SER A 391 11.19 19.94 19.10
CA SER A 391 10.25 19.14 18.29
C SER A 391 9.09 20.05 17.94
N GLY A 392 8.70 20.11 16.68
CA GLY A 392 7.53 20.85 16.25
C GLY A 392 6.30 20.44 17.07
N ASP A 393 5.37 21.34 17.20
CA ASP A 393 4.23 21.20 18.07
C ASP A 393 3.07 20.50 17.33
N VAL A 394 2.91 20.72 16.02
CA VAL A 394 1.86 20.10 15.19
C VAL A 394 2.40 18.86 14.47
N ALA A 395 1.86 17.70 14.82
CA ALA A 395 2.16 16.45 14.13
C ALA A 395 1.29 16.32 12.87
N LEU A 396 1.93 16.37 11.70
CA LEU A 396 1.31 16.11 10.40
C LEU A 396 1.80 14.77 9.86
N TRP A 397 0.88 13.95 9.37
CA TRP A 397 1.18 12.66 8.82
C TRP A 397 1.04 12.69 7.30
N LEU A 398 2.15 12.48 6.61
CA LEU A 398 2.22 12.38 5.16
C LEU A 398 1.90 10.95 4.74
N VAL A 399 0.83 10.78 3.95
CA VAL A 399 0.32 9.49 3.49
C VAL A 399 0.67 9.29 2.03
N GLN A 400 1.32 8.20 1.67
CA GLN A 400 1.55 7.80 0.28
C GLN A 400 0.23 7.37 -0.36
N THR A 401 -0.54 8.31 -0.87
CA THR A 401 -1.91 8.08 -1.34
C THR A 401 -1.99 7.07 -2.47
N ASP A 402 -1.05 7.07 -3.42
CA ASP A 402 -1.08 6.11 -4.53
C ASP A 402 -0.95 4.65 -4.04
N ALA A 403 -0.08 4.38 -3.06
CA ALA A 403 0.08 3.05 -2.48
C ALA A 403 -1.19 2.60 -1.72
N PHE A 404 -1.80 3.51 -0.94
CA PHE A 404 -3.05 3.20 -0.25
C PHE A 404 -4.24 3.08 -1.23
N LYS A 405 -4.24 3.83 -2.33
CA LYS A 405 -5.22 3.67 -3.42
C LYS A 405 -5.13 2.29 -4.07
N ASP A 406 -3.92 1.78 -4.30
CA ASP A 406 -3.72 0.41 -4.78
C ASP A 406 -4.30 -0.62 -3.80
N ARG A 407 -4.05 -0.47 -2.49
CA ARG A 407 -4.58 -1.36 -1.44
C ARG A 407 -6.12 -1.35 -1.37
N VAL A 408 -6.72 -0.16 -1.32
CA VAL A 408 -8.19 -0.02 -1.32
C VAL A 408 -8.79 -0.56 -2.61
N ASN A 409 -8.16 -0.29 -3.75
CA ASN A 409 -8.57 -0.83 -5.03
C ASN A 409 -8.59 -2.38 -5.02
N ASN A 410 -7.54 -3.01 -4.49
CA ASN A 410 -7.47 -4.47 -4.39
C ASN A 410 -8.56 -5.03 -3.45
N ALA A 411 -8.84 -4.34 -2.34
CA ALA A 411 -9.95 -4.70 -1.45
C ALA A 411 -11.32 -4.58 -2.14
N LEU A 412 -11.51 -3.59 -3.02
CA LEU A 412 -12.74 -3.43 -3.79
C LEU A 412 -12.96 -4.53 -4.85
N TRP A 413 -11.92 -5.29 -5.23
CA TRP A 413 -12.04 -6.46 -6.11
C TRP A 413 -12.47 -7.74 -5.39
N ARG A 414 -12.49 -7.75 -4.06
CA ARG A 414 -13.02 -8.90 -3.29
C ARG A 414 -14.53 -8.96 -3.49
N ASP A 415 -15.03 -10.11 -3.89
CA ASP A 415 -16.44 -10.37 -4.20
C ASP A 415 -17.15 -11.24 -3.14
N THR A 416 -16.39 -11.78 -2.20
CA THR A 416 -16.88 -12.59 -1.09
C THR A 416 -16.42 -12.04 0.26
N PRO A 417 -17.30 -12.01 1.31
CA PRO A 417 -16.93 -11.62 2.66
C PRO A 417 -15.74 -12.41 3.21
N GLY A 418 -14.91 -11.74 4.01
CA GLY A 418 -13.70 -12.31 4.59
C GLY A 418 -12.51 -11.33 4.54
N PRO A 419 -11.27 -11.83 4.50
CA PRO A 419 -10.08 -10.98 4.54
C PRO A 419 -10.10 -9.86 3.50
N ASN A 420 -9.89 -8.62 3.97
CA ASN A 420 -9.88 -7.39 3.16
C ASN A 420 -11.18 -7.05 2.42
N TYR A 421 -12.30 -7.72 2.71
CA TYR A 421 -13.59 -7.38 2.11
C TYR A 421 -14.13 -6.05 2.64
N ILE A 422 -14.80 -5.29 1.78
CA ILE A 422 -15.48 -4.03 2.14
C ILE A 422 -16.98 -4.22 2.00
N HIS A 423 -17.69 -4.14 3.11
CA HIS A 423 -19.14 -4.20 3.20
C HIS A 423 -19.76 -2.82 2.96
N PHE A 424 -20.73 -2.75 2.08
CA PHE A 424 -21.45 -1.54 1.76
C PHE A 424 -22.91 -1.66 2.17
N PRO A 425 -23.46 -0.69 2.92
CA PRO A 425 -24.89 -0.70 3.24
C PRO A 425 -25.75 -0.33 2.02
N ASP A 426 -26.93 -0.90 1.94
CA ASP A 426 -27.90 -0.70 0.86
C ASP A 426 -28.51 0.72 0.79
N TRP A 427 -28.37 1.52 1.85
CA TRP A 427 -28.82 2.91 1.88
C TRP A 427 -27.85 3.93 1.23
N LEU A 428 -26.67 3.48 0.79
CA LEU A 428 -25.76 4.31 -0.01
C LEU A 428 -26.28 4.42 -1.44
N GLY A 429 -26.39 5.65 -1.93
CA GLY A 429 -26.82 5.89 -3.31
C GLY A 429 -25.70 5.66 -4.32
N ARG A 430 -26.06 5.54 -5.59
CA ARG A 430 -25.16 5.35 -6.72
C ARG A 430 -23.96 6.29 -6.72
N TRP A 431 -24.16 7.56 -6.34
CA TRP A 431 -23.11 8.58 -6.27
C TRP A 431 -21.89 8.13 -5.43
N PHE A 432 -22.11 7.33 -4.38
CA PHE A 432 -21.02 6.84 -3.54
C PHE A 432 -20.12 5.86 -4.29
N TYR A 433 -20.70 4.95 -5.04
CA TYR A 433 -19.96 3.98 -5.86
C TYR A 433 -19.28 4.64 -7.06
N ASP A 434 -19.88 5.69 -7.63
CA ASP A 434 -19.26 6.50 -8.68
C ASP A 434 -18.02 7.22 -8.14
N GLU A 435 -18.06 7.79 -6.92
CA GLU A 435 -16.89 8.38 -6.25
C GLU A 435 -15.78 7.36 -5.98
N LEU A 436 -16.12 6.10 -5.65
CA LEU A 436 -15.14 5.02 -5.40
C LEU A 436 -14.41 4.57 -6.67
N THR A 437 -15.01 4.74 -7.83
CA THR A 437 -14.49 4.23 -9.11
C THR A 437 -14.05 5.34 -10.06
N TYR A 438 -14.12 6.58 -9.62
CA TYR A 438 -13.88 7.73 -10.47
C TYR A 438 -12.41 7.90 -10.88
N GLU A 439 -11.48 7.56 -10.03
CA GLU A 439 -10.06 7.67 -10.33
C GLU A 439 -9.54 6.46 -11.10
N GLU A 440 -8.58 6.73 -11.99
CA GLU A 440 -7.91 5.73 -12.79
C GLU A 440 -6.41 5.70 -12.46
N ARG A 441 -5.83 4.51 -12.48
CA ARG A 441 -4.39 4.32 -12.29
C ARG A 441 -3.67 4.47 -13.64
N GLY A 442 -2.78 5.45 -13.73
CA GLY A 442 -1.93 5.65 -14.89
C GLY A 442 -0.82 4.60 -15.02
N SER A 443 -0.25 4.49 -16.20
CA SER A 443 0.91 3.61 -16.49
C SER A 443 2.17 3.95 -15.69
N ASP A 444 2.25 5.18 -15.17
CA ASP A 444 3.32 5.63 -14.26
C ASP A 444 3.08 5.28 -12.78
N GLY A 445 2.01 4.51 -12.51
CA GLY A 445 1.65 4.07 -11.17
C GLY A 445 0.96 5.12 -10.32
N LYS A 446 0.57 6.26 -10.89
CA LYS A 446 -0.14 7.32 -10.17
C LYS A 446 -1.63 7.28 -10.44
N TRP A 447 -2.40 7.53 -9.41
CA TRP A 447 -3.84 7.68 -9.51
C TRP A 447 -4.22 9.11 -9.91
N ARG A 448 -5.15 9.24 -10.84
CA ARG A 448 -5.61 10.54 -11.38
C ARG A 448 -7.08 10.54 -11.64
N LYS A 449 -7.68 11.72 -11.45
CA LYS A 449 -9.06 11.98 -11.90
C LYS A 449 -9.08 12.19 -13.41
N PRO A 450 -9.91 11.48 -14.18
CA PRO A 450 -10.05 11.71 -15.61
C PRO A 450 -10.74 13.04 -15.94
N GLY A 451 -11.37 13.70 -14.96
CA GLY A 451 -12.07 14.95 -15.11
C GLY A 451 -12.31 15.67 -13.78
N ARG A 452 -13.45 16.37 -13.66
CA ARG A 452 -13.83 17.17 -12.48
C ARG A 452 -14.79 16.46 -11.52
N GLY A 453 -14.97 15.16 -11.62
CA GLY A 453 -15.87 14.40 -10.75
C GLY A 453 -15.38 14.32 -9.31
N ALA A 454 -16.31 14.00 -8.44
CA ALA A 454 -16.06 13.76 -7.03
C ALA A 454 -15.39 12.40 -6.80
N ASN A 455 -14.52 12.29 -5.81
CA ASN A 455 -13.82 11.06 -5.41
C ASN A 455 -13.72 10.93 -3.89
N GLU A 456 -14.50 11.72 -3.14
CA GLU A 456 -14.38 11.82 -1.69
C GLU A 456 -14.57 10.45 -1.00
N ALA A 457 -15.42 9.57 -1.51
CA ALA A 457 -15.60 8.24 -0.96
C ALA A 457 -14.31 7.40 -1.05
N PHE A 458 -13.58 7.50 -2.16
CA PHE A 458 -12.32 6.80 -2.35
C PHE A 458 -11.23 7.37 -1.45
N ASP A 459 -11.05 8.69 -1.42
CA ASP A 459 -10.03 9.34 -0.59
C ASP A 459 -10.28 9.09 0.91
N LEU A 460 -11.54 9.08 1.37
CA LEU A 460 -11.89 8.80 2.76
C LEU A 460 -11.61 7.34 3.14
N LEU A 461 -11.81 6.37 2.24
CA LEU A 461 -11.40 4.98 2.46
C LEU A 461 -9.88 4.84 2.50
N VAL A 462 -9.15 5.55 1.64
CA VAL A 462 -7.69 5.59 1.63
C VAL A 462 -7.14 6.11 2.96
N TYR A 463 -7.72 7.16 3.50
CA TYR A 463 -7.32 7.69 4.80
C TYR A 463 -7.75 6.79 5.97
N ALA A 464 -8.87 6.07 5.86
CA ALA A 464 -9.25 5.07 6.85
C ALA A 464 -8.24 3.91 6.88
N ASP A 465 -7.84 3.37 5.72
CA ASP A 465 -6.82 2.33 5.65
C ASP A 465 -5.47 2.82 6.20
N ALA A 466 -5.08 4.06 5.88
CA ALA A 466 -3.87 4.66 6.43
C ALA A 466 -3.94 4.84 7.96
N LEU A 467 -5.09 5.22 8.52
CA LEU A 467 -5.27 5.38 9.96
C LEU A 467 -5.17 4.04 10.69
N ALA A 468 -5.81 3.00 10.17
CA ALA A 468 -5.72 1.64 10.70
C ALA A 468 -4.26 1.12 10.67
N VAL A 469 -3.55 1.31 9.55
CA VAL A 469 -2.13 0.94 9.42
C VAL A 469 -1.24 1.73 10.41
N LEU A 470 -1.51 3.01 10.61
CA LEU A 470 -0.80 3.83 11.59
C LEU A 470 -0.94 3.29 13.02
N HIS A 471 -2.09 2.73 13.37
CA HIS A 471 -2.32 2.06 14.66
C HIS A 471 -1.70 0.65 14.73
N GLY A 472 -1.15 0.14 13.63
CA GLY A 472 -0.52 -1.18 13.59
C GLY A 472 -1.54 -2.31 13.39
N TYR A 473 -2.67 -2.03 12.74
CA TYR A 473 -3.73 -3.00 12.46
C TYR A 473 -3.22 -4.29 11.81
N GLU A 474 -2.33 -4.20 10.84
CA GLU A 474 -1.75 -5.34 10.11
C GLU A 474 -0.91 -6.28 11.00
N LYS A 475 -0.47 -5.79 12.17
CA LYS A 475 0.37 -6.55 13.11
C LYS A 475 -0.44 -7.25 14.19
N ILE A 476 -1.78 -7.13 14.16
CA ILE A 476 -2.65 -7.73 15.16
C ILE A 476 -2.66 -9.24 14.98
N ARG A 477 -2.32 -9.94 16.06
CA ARG A 477 -2.60 -11.36 16.21
C ARG A 477 -3.97 -11.52 16.85
N TRP A 478 -5.01 -11.80 16.07
CA TRP A 478 -6.41 -11.79 16.52
C TRP A 478 -6.70 -12.69 17.71
N PRO A 479 -6.11 -13.89 17.86
CA PRO A 479 -6.29 -14.70 19.09
C PRO A 479 -5.79 -14.03 20.37
N SER A 480 -4.93 -13.00 20.25
CA SER A 480 -4.40 -12.20 21.37
C SER A 480 -4.39 -10.70 21.01
N ALA A 481 -5.52 -10.23 20.46
CA ALA A 481 -5.69 -8.85 20.05
C ALA A 481 -5.44 -7.87 21.21
N PRO A 482 -4.75 -6.73 20.98
CA PRO A 482 -4.54 -5.72 22.00
C PRO A 482 -5.86 -5.05 22.41
N ASP A 483 -5.91 -4.48 23.61
CA ASP A 483 -7.12 -3.85 24.18
C ASP A 483 -7.80 -2.86 23.21
N TRP A 484 -7.03 -2.09 22.44
CA TRP A 484 -7.59 -1.13 21.50
C TRP A 484 -8.27 -1.77 20.27
N ALA A 485 -7.98 -3.04 19.96
CA ALA A 485 -8.61 -3.79 18.89
C ALA A 485 -9.74 -4.70 19.38
N GLN A 486 -10.07 -4.65 20.69
CA GLN A 486 -11.18 -5.37 21.27
C GLN A 486 -12.44 -4.52 21.23
N ARG A 487 -13.56 -5.12 20.82
CA ARG A 487 -14.84 -4.45 20.66
C ARG A 487 -15.32 -3.79 21.97
N GLU A 488 -15.16 -4.48 23.06
CA GLU A 488 -15.61 -4.09 24.40
C GLU A 488 -14.99 -2.78 24.88
N THR A 489 -13.79 -2.47 24.43
CA THR A 489 -13.08 -1.22 24.77
C THR A 489 -13.82 0.03 24.30
N TRP A 490 -14.60 -0.11 23.23
CA TRP A 490 -15.27 1.02 22.58
C TRP A 490 -16.77 1.08 22.82
N LEU A 491 -17.34 0.09 23.55
CA LEU A 491 -18.77 0.08 23.86
C LEU A 491 -19.11 1.10 24.95
N VAL A 492 -20.29 1.69 24.79
CA VAL A 492 -20.93 2.61 25.74
C VAL A 492 -22.30 2.04 26.04
N PHE A 493 -22.49 1.60 27.26
CA PHE A 493 -23.73 1.04 27.74
C PHE A 493 -24.67 2.15 28.22
N PRO A 494 -26.00 1.97 28.15
CA PRO A 494 -26.94 2.90 28.75
C PRO A 494 -26.64 2.98 30.26
N GLN A 495 -26.56 4.20 30.80
CA GLN A 495 -26.51 4.37 32.26
C GLN A 495 -27.83 3.87 32.80
N GLU A 496 -27.79 2.83 33.61
CA GLU A 496 -28.95 2.45 34.42
C GLU A 496 -29.38 3.68 35.24
N ARG A 497 -30.60 4.14 35.02
CA ARG A 497 -31.26 5.12 35.88
C ARG A 497 -31.63 4.44 37.20
N SER A 498 -30.65 4.00 37.96
CA SER A 498 -30.82 3.55 39.35
C SER A 498 -30.17 4.60 40.23
N GLY A 499 -31.00 5.19 41.10
CA GLY A 499 -30.56 6.05 42.19
C GLY A 499 -29.85 5.23 43.26
N GLU A 500 -28.68 4.68 42.94
CA GLU A 500 -27.75 4.11 43.91
C GLU A 500 -26.35 4.59 43.60
N THR A 501 -25.79 5.29 44.59
CA THR A 501 -24.42 5.74 44.70
C THR A 501 -23.47 4.55 44.55
N VAL A 502 -22.81 4.43 43.40
CA VAL A 502 -21.73 3.47 43.18
C VAL A 502 -20.49 3.94 43.95
N SER A 503 -20.06 3.09 44.86
CA SER A 503 -18.89 3.25 45.73
C SER A 503 -17.58 3.45 44.93
N PRO A 504 -16.61 4.18 45.48
CA PRO A 504 -15.37 4.59 44.76
C PRO A 504 -14.32 3.48 44.60
N GLU A 505 -14.67 2.21 44.59
CA GLU A 505 -13.68 1.11 44.59
C GLU A 505 -13.03 0.81 43.22
N LEU A 506 -13.62 1.24 42.12
CA LEU A 506 -13.06 1.00 40.79
C LEU A 506 -11.92 1.97 40.36
N THR A 507 -11.86 3.13 41.03
CA THR A 507 -10.77 4.10 40.84
C THR A 507 -9.48 3.73 41.59
N ALA A 508 -9.59 3.02 42.70
CA ALA A 508 -8.45 2.59 43.52
C ALA A 508 -7.62 1.48 42.83
N GLY A 509 -8.24 0.64 41.99
CA GLY A 509 -7.55 -0.41 41.23
C GLY A 509 -6.64 0.13 40.10
N ALA A 510 -7.09 1.19 39.43
CA ALA A 510 -6.33 1.85 38.35
C ALA A 510 -5.14 2.66 38.89
N GLU A 511 -5.33 3.32 40.05
CA GLU A 511 -4.24 4.05 40.70
C GLU A 511 -3.19 3.13 41.32
N LYS A 512 -3.58 2.00 41.91
CA LYS A 512 -2.64 0.98 42.41
C LYS A 512 -1.80 0.36 41.28
N ARG A 513 -2.37 0.11 40.07
CA ARG A 513 -1.63 -0.36 38.89
C ARG A 513 -0.67 0.71 38.37
N ARG A 514 -1.06 1.99 38.39
CA ARG A 514 -0.21 3.11 37.97
C ARG A 514 0.99 3.31 38.91
N ARG A 515 0.78 3.20 40.24
CA ARG A 515 1.86 3.26 41.24
C ARG A 515 2.80 2.06 41.15
N ARG A 516 2.29 0.86 40.89
CA ARG A 516 3.13 -0.35 40.73
C ARG A 516 3.97 -0.31 39.43
N LYS A 517 3.43 0.21 38.31
CA LYS A 517 4.22 0.45 37.08
C LYS A 517 5.29 1.54 37.25
N LYS A 518 5.01 2.57 38.06
CA LYS A 518 5.99 3.64 38.33
C LYS A 518 7.13 3.13 39.25
N LYS A 519 6.80 2.27 40.22
CA LYS A 519 7.80 1.67 41.13
C LYS A 519 8.72 0.65 40.39
N LEU A 520 8.16 -0.17 39.51
CA LEU A 520 8.94 -1.10 38.65
C LEU A 520 9.83 -0.37 37.63
N ARG A 521 9.49 0.85 37.26
CA ARG A 521 10.29 1.64 36.33
C ARG A 521 11.45 2.37 37.01
N THR A 522 11.32 2.73 38.29
CA THR A 522 12.41 3.26 39.12
C THR A 522 13.36 2.17 39.56
N GLU A 523 12.88 1.00 39.98
CA GLU A 523 13.72 -0.14 40.35
C GLU A 523 14.55 -0.70 39.17
N ARG A 524 14.03 -0.64 37.92
CA ARG A 524 14.78 -1.00 36.70
C ARG A 524 15.83 0.04 36.26
N ALA A 525 15.72 1.28 36.73
CA ALA A 525 16.68 2.33 36.42
C ALA A 525 17.88 2.33 37.38
N GLU A 526 17.73 1.76 38.57
CA GLU A 526 18.77 1.65 39.58
C GLU A 526 19.69 0.40 39.37
N ASP A 527 19.22 -0.62 38.65
CA ASP A 527 19.97 -1.85 38.40
C ASP A 527 20.74 -1.90 37.06
N ASN A 528 20.92 -0.77 36.36
CA ASN A 528 21.63 -0.77 35.10
C ASN A 528 23.04 -0.16 35.24
N PRO A 529 24.12 -0.99 35.24
CA PRO A 529 25.50 -0.56 35.50
C PRO A 529 26.09 0.40 34.46
N TRP A 530 25.40 0.66 33.37
CA TRP A 530 25.87 1.50 32.25
C TRP A 530 25.50 2.98 32.34
N ILE A 531 24.81 3.40 33.43
CA ILE A 531 24.36 4.80 33.59
C ILE A 531 25.28 5.61 34.53
N THR A 532 26.26 5.00 35.21
CA THR A 532 27.12 5.63 36.22
C THR A 532 28.60 5.71 35.87
N SER A 533 28.99 5.81 34.61
CA SER A 533 30.36 6.22 34.27
C SER A 533 30.34 7.31 33.20
N GLY A 534 30.24 8.55 33.69
CA GLY A 534 30.68 9.69 32.92
C GLY A 534 32.21 9.62 32.81
N GLY A 535 32.72 9.73 31.60
CA GLY A 535 34.17 9.77 31.33
C GLY A 535 34.39 10.00 29.85
N TRP A 536 34.65 11.20 29.51
CA TRP A 536 35.29 11.81 28.35
C TRP A 536 36.25 10.90 27.54
N LEU A 537 36.08 10.80 26.27
CA LEU A 537 36.96 11.32 25.22
C LEU A 537 36.31 11.20 23.87
#